data_fccef431eea1c0975789fa42f7d943fe
#
_entry.id   fccef431eea1c0975789fa42f7d943fe
#
_cell.length_a   1.000
_cell.length_b   1.000
_cell.length_c   1.000
_cell.angle_alpha   90.00
_cell.angle_beta   90.00
_cell.angle_gamma   90.00
#
_symmetry.space_group_name_H-M   'P 1'
#
loop_
_entity.id
_entity.type
_entity.pdbx_description
1 polymer ?
#
loop_
_entity_poly.entity_id
_entity_poly.type
_entity_poly.pdbx_seq_one_letter_code
_entity_poly.pdbx_strand_id
1 'polypeptide(L)'
;MATKYDAIVIGGGHNGLVTAAYLAKGGEKEGKNKLKVLVLERYHKIGGAAMSEEIYPGFTYSTCSYVCSLLRPEIFRFLDLPRHGLQVIPYEINSSPNPEGEGIVTYSDHDRTRESLRRHSIKDAEAYDHYAAEISRQCRFIKPLLMITPPDPTQLNPFAQNKINPWGKRNDLEGLLKIAREFGRMGEKQMYEILRFWTMSIGDFLDEYFETPRWKGFSAASSIIGTALGPYSPGTAYVLLHHYMGEVDGQIGAWGFARGGMGSVSKAIASAATEAGVEIRTNAEVDKVIVRNGKAVGVALKNGEEIYARTVVSNADPKRTYLKLIEKSDLDAIDPDIHTYAKNFKVRGSSGKLNIALDGLPQFAGLPKESAWGTVDIGGDFDYIERAYDDYKYGSWSKRPFLDIVIPTTVDPTMAPPGKHFMSVFVQYVPYKLAEQPWTPEMKAKFEADVLDTIEMNAPGFKKLILHCQTRTPWDIENEVGLTEGNIFQGELTLDQMLFNRPFPGLGQYRGPFDNFYMCGSGTHPGGGVMGAPGANAAREMLKDFKHGVV
;
A
#
# COMPACT_ATOMS: atom_id res chain seq x y z
N MET A 1 -33.48 -5.91 18.26
CA MET A 1 -32.49 -6.93 18.70
C MET A 1 -31.39 -6.23 19.48
N ALA A 2 -30.90 -6.83 20.57
CA ALA A 2 -29.81 -6.21 21.34
C ALA A 2 -28.52 -6.26 20.55
N THR A 3 -27.88 -5.10 20.35
CA THR A 3 -26.57 -5.02 19.69
C THR A 3 -25.50 -5.59 20.61
N LYS A 4 -24.74 -6.59 20.14
CA LYS A 4 -23.69 -7.23 20.92
C LYS A 4 -22.38 -6.40 20.91
N TYR A 5 -22.15 -5.66 19.82
CA TYR A 5 -20.93 -4.89 19.60
C TYR A 5 -21.23 -3.41 19.34
N ASP A 6 -20.28 -2.54 19.67
CA ASP A 6 -20.31 -1.13 19.28
C ASP A 6 -19.84 -0.95 17.83
N ALA A 7 -18.86 -1.74 17.39
CA ALA A 7 -18.38 -1.72 16.02
C ALA A 7 -18.04 -3.12 15.49
N ILE A 8 -18.37 -3.37 14.21
CA ILE A 8 -17.87 -4.51 13.43
C ILE A 8 -16.94 -3.98 12.35
N VAL A 9 -15.73 -4.56 12.27
CA VAL A 9 -14.73 -4.29 11.24
C VAL A 9 -14.71 -5.45 10.27
N ILE A 10 -15.00 -5.20 9.00
CA ILE A 10 -14.95 -6.19 7.93
C ILE A 10 -13.53 -6.21 7.34
N GLY A 11 -12.81 -7.31 7.54
CA GLY A 11 -11.44 -7.54 7.06
C GLY A 11 -10.35 -7.27 8.10
N GLY A 12 -9.59 -8.32 8.41
CA GLY A 12 -8.47 -8.34 9.37
C GLY A 12 -7.11 -7.95 8.76
N GLY A 13 -7.08 -7.16 7.70
CA GLY A 13 -5.86 -6.54 7.19
C GLY A 13 -5.37 -5.42 8.13
N HIS A 14 -4.12 -4.97 7.94
CA HIS A 14 -3.47 -3.99 8.84
C HIS A 14 -4.31 -2.74 9.15
N ASN A 15 -5.01 -2.14 8.17
CA ASN A 15 -5.87 -0.96 8.42
C ASN A 15 -7.09 -1.30 9.29
N GLY A 16 -7.76 -2.44 9.04
CA GLY A 16 -8.88 -2.90 9.86
C GLY A 16 -8.47 -3.17 11.30
N LEU A 17 -7.30 -3.81 11.49
CA LEU A 17 -6.72 -4.05 12.82
C LEU A 17 -6.36 -2.75 13.54
N VAL A 18 -5.77 -1.77 12.83
CA VAL A 18 -5.51 -0.42 13.37
C VAL A 18 -6.80 0.26 13.78
N THR A 19 -7.83 0.22 12.92
CA THR A 19 -9.15 0.79 13.24
C THR A 19 -9.71 0.20 14.53
N ALA A 20 -9.71 -1.14 14.63
CA ALA A 20 -10.24 -1.83 15.80
C ALA A 20 -9.46 -1.49 17.08
N ALA A 21 -8.12 -1.47 17.01
CA ALA A 21 -7.27 -1.11 18.14
C ALA A 21 -7.49 0.34 18.60
N TYR A 22 -7.60 1.29 17.64
CA TYR A 22 -7.85 2.70 17.95
C TYR A 22 -9.23 2.92 18.60
N LEU A 23 -10.27 2.25 18.10
CA LEU A 23 -11.61 2.32 18.67
C LEU A 23 -11.63 1.81 20.12
N ALA A 24 -11.04 0.64 20.37
CA ALA A 24 -10.99 0.07 21.70
C ALA A 24 -10.20 0.94 22.69
N LYS A 25 -8.97 1.38 22.29
CA LYS A 25 -8.12 2.24 23.15
C LYS A 25 -8.63 3.68 23.29
N GLY A 26 -9.25 4.24 22.24
CA GLY A 26 -9.73 5.63 22.24
C GLY A 26 -10.94 5.83 23.13
N GLY A 27 -11.81 4.84 23.22
CA GLY A 27 -12.97 4.87 24.12
C GLY A 27 -12.58 4.99 25.60
N GLU A 28 -11.46 4.40 26.02
CA GLU A 28 -10.94 4.49 27.39
C GLU A 28 -10.42 5.90 27.75
N LYS A 29 -9.73 6.58 26.82
CA LYS A 29 -9.15 7.91 27.08
C LYS A 29 -10.19 9.01 27.26
N GLU A 30 -11.41 8.80 26.77
CA GLU A 30 -12.49 9.78 26.89
C GLU A 30 -13.39 9.59 28.13
N GLY A 31 -12.97 8.72 29.07
CA GLY A 31 -13.74 8.44 30.31
C GLY A 31 -15.07 7.72 30.07
N LYS A 32 -15.23 7.12 28.88
CA LYS A 32 -16.39 6.29 28.51
C LYS A 32 -16.05 4.81 28.65
N ASN A 33 -17.09 3.98 28.77
CA ASN A 33 -16.94 2.53 28.75
C ASN A 33 -16.20 2.09 27.49
N LYS A 34 -15.33 1.10 27.64
CA LYS A 34 -14.58 0.47 26.56
C LYS A 34 -15.51 0.01 25.45
N LEU A 35 -15.24 0.44 24.20
CA LEU A 35 -16.03 0.01 23.05
C LEU A 35 -15.80 -1.49 22.78
N LYS A 36 -16.88 -2.23 22.55
CA LYS A 36 -16.83 -3.64 22.14
C LYS A 36 -16.67 -3.72 20.64
N VAL A 37 -15.50 -4.14 20.17
CA VAL A 37 -15.16 -4.20 18.74
C VAL A 37 -14.94 -5.63 18.32
N LEU A 38 -15.54 -6.02 17.18
CA LEU A 38 -15.35 -7.31 16.51
C LEU A 38 -14.68 -7.09 15.15
N VAL A 39 -13.61 -7.83 14.89
CA VAL A 39 -13.00 -7.95 13.55
C VAL A 39 -13.39 -9.28 12.94
N LEU A 40 -13.86 -9.26 11.69
CA LEU A 40 -14.24 -10.45 10.90
C LEU A 40 -13.29 -10.59 9.72
N GLU A 41 -12.53 -11.68 9.70
CA GLU A 41 -11.59 -12.01 8.63
C GLU A 41 -12.04 -13.29 7.90
N ARG A 42 -12.11 -13.21 6.55
CA ARG A 42 -12.53 -14.35 5.73
C ARG A 42 -11.53 -15.50 5.70
N TYR A 43 -10.23 -15.14 5.76
CA TYR A 43 -9.15 -16.13 5.69
C TYR A 43 -8.92 -16.77 7.06
N HIS A 44 -8.20 -17.89 7.10
CA HIS A 44 -7.88 -18.58 8.35
C HIS A 44 -6.87 -17.81 9.22
N LYS A 45 -6.26 -16.76 8.67
CA LYS A 45 -5.21 -15.95 9.26
C LYS A 45 -5.42 -14.47 8.98
N ILE A 46 -5.07 -13.62 9.94
CA ILE A 46 -5.12 -12.17 9.80
C ILE A 46 -3.95 -11.63 8.96
N GLY A 47 -4.08 -10.40 8.49
CA GLY A 47 -3.00 -9.63 7.88
C GLY A 47 -3.27 -9.19 6.44
N GLY A 48 -4.15 -9.88 5.72
CA GLY A 48 -4.42 -9.58 4.32
C GLY A 48 -3.13 -9.60 3.49
N ALA A 49 -2.82 -8.53 2.76
CA ALA A 49 -1.58 -8.43 1.99
C ALA A 49 -0.30 -8.33 2.86
N ALA A 50 -0.41 -7.99 4.15
CA ALA A 50 0.71 -7.98 5.11
C ALA A 50 0.63 -9.25 5.99
N MET A 51 0.77 -10.41 5.36
CA MET A 51 0.74 -11.72 5.99
C MET A 51 2.03 -12.48 5.71
N SER A 52 2.45 -13.35 6.62
CA SER A 52 3.56 -14.29 6.41
C SER A 52 3.13 -15.70 6.78
N GLU A 53 3.53 -16.67 5.96
CA GLU A 53 3.18 -18.08 6.11
C GLU A 53 4.38 -18.98 5.80
N GLU A 54 4.45 -20.12 6.45
CA GLU A 54 5.32 -21.21 6.06
C GLU A 54 4.68 -21.93 4.87
N ILE A 55 5.23 -21.70 3.67
CA ILE A 55 4.72 -22.27 2.40
C ILE A 55 5.56 -23.47 1.97
N TYR A 56 6.86 -23.42 2.24
CA TYR A 56 7.79 -24.51 2.02
C TYR A 56 8.47 -24.85 3.34
N PRO A 57 8.69 -26.13 3.68
CA PRO A 57 9.16 -26.55 5.00
C PRO A 57 10.37 -25.75 5.49
N GLY A 58 10.22 -25.08 6.64
CA GLY A 58 11.24 -24.23 7.25
C GLY A 58 11.38 -22.82 6.67
N PHE A 59 10.61 -22.46 5.62
CA PHE A 59 10.68 -21.15 5.00
C PHE A 59 9.42 -20.34 5.27
N THR A 60 9.56 -19.20 5.93
CA THR A 60 8.49 -18.24 6.12
C THR A 60 8.48 -17.21 5.00
N TYR A 61 7.41 -17.21 4.19
CA TYR A 61 7.24 -16.26 3.08
C TYR A 61 6.39 -15.06 3.51
N SER A 62 6.83 -13.86 3.16
CA SER A 62 5.97 -12.68 3.13
C SER A 62 5.10 -12.76 1.88
N THR A 63 3.80 -13.04 2.05
CA THR A 63 2.96 -13.54 0.95
C THR A 63 2.72 -12.54 -0.17
N CYS A 64 2.56 -11.24 0.15
CA CYS A 64 2.36 -10.16 -0.82
C CYS A 64 3.31 -8.98 -0.56
N SER A 65 3.09 -8.18 0.49
CA SER A 65 4.02 -7.11 0.87
C SER A 65 5.36 -7.71 1.35
N TYR A 66 6.46 -6.99 1.13
CA TYR A 66 7.80 -7.54 1.35
C TYR A 66 8.76 -6.61 2.10
N VAL A 67 8.45 -5.30 2.15
CA VAL A 67 9.23 -4.28 2.87
C VAL A 67 8.32 -3.36 3.67
N CYS A 68 8.87 -2.75 4.72
CA CYS A 68 8.19 -1.83 5.63
C CYS A 68 8.88 -0.46 5.59
N SER A 69 8.13 0.56 5.22
CA SER A 69 8.58 1.96 5.25
C SER A 69 7.44 2.87 5.69
N LEU A 70 6.24 2.65 5.15
CA LEU A 70 5.12 3.58 5.23
C LEU A 70 4.34 3.51 6.56
N LEU A 71 4.56 2.49 7.41
CA LEU A 71 3.87 2.37 8.70
C LEU A 71 4.12 3.64 9.53
N ARG A 72 3.02 4.32 9.85
CA ARG A 72 3.11 5.64 10.48
C ARG A 72 3.71 5.59 11.88
N PRO A 73 4.72 6.40 12.19
CA PRO A 73 5.33 6.46 13.53
C PRO A 73 4.34 6.78 14.64
N GLU A 74 3.28 7.53 14.33
CA GLU A 74 2.21 7.85 15.25
C GLU A 74 1.46 6.58 15.70
N ILE A 75 1.22 5.64 14.76
CA ILE A 75 0.57 4.36 15.03
C ILE A 75 1.50 3.45 15.81
N PHE A 76 2.77 3.39 15.38
CA PHE A 76 3.82 2.62 16.03
C PHE A 76 3.92 2.95 17.52
N ARG A 77 3.92 4.26 17.85
CA ARG A 77 3.96 4.75 19.25
C ARG A 77 2.64 4.57 19.99
N PHE A 78 1.49 4.90 19.36
CA PHE A 78 0.18 4.82 20.02
C PHE A 78 -0.20 3.39 20.42
N LEU A 79 0.13 2.41 19.57
CA LEU A 79 -0.13 1.00 19.83
C LEU A 79 1.01 0.31 20.57
N ASP A 80 2.15 0.98 20.80
CA ASP A 80 3.37 0.41 21.42
C ASP A 80 3.80 -0.90 20.74
N LEU A 81 3.91 -0.85 19.39
CA LEU A 81 4.14 -2.05 18.58
C LEU A 81 5.44 -2.79 18.92
N PRO A 82 6.55 -2.15 19.40
CA PRO A 82 7.73 -2.87 19.87
C PRO A 82 7.42 -3.81 21.04
N ARG A 83 6.60 -3.39 22.01
CA ARG A 83 6.16 -4.25 23.12
C ARG A 83 5.35 -5.46 22.63
N HIS A 84 4.67 -5.31 21.48
CA HIS A 84 3.96 -6.40 20.81
C HIS A 84 4.84 -7.20 19.84
N GLY A 85 6.17 -7.00 19.88
CA GLY A 85 7.16 -7.79 19.16
C GLY A 85 7.50 -7.30 17.76
N LEU A 86 7.04 -6.11 17.33
CA LEU A 86 7.43 -5.57 16.04
C LEU A 86 8.83 -4.96 16.11
N GLN A 87 9.71 -5.50 15.29
CA GLN A 87 11.03 -4.94 14.99
C GLN A 87 11.16 -4.73 13.50
N VAL A 88 11.50 -3.51 13.08
CA VAL A 88 11.82 -3.19 11.68
C VAL A 88 13.33 -2.97 11.59
N ILE A 89 13.99 -3.72 10.72
CA ILE A 89 15.44 -3.67 10.49
C ILE A 89 15.67 -2.83 9.24
N PRO A 90 16.20 -1.61 9.34
CA PRO A 90 16.48 -0.79 8.17
C PRO A 90 17.57 -1.44 7.30
N TYR A 91 17.48 -1.25 5.99
CA TYR A 91 18.56 -1.59 5.08
C TYR A 91 19.12 -0.31 4.44
N GLU A 92 20.40 -0.36 4.07
CA GLU A 92 21.15 0.83 3.68
C GLU A 92 21.55 0.85 2.20
N ILE A 93 21.23 -0.22 1.46
CA ILE A 93 21.70 -0.44 0.10
C ILE A 93 20.51 -0.68 -0.82
N ASN A 94 20.50 0.05 -1.97
CA ASN A 94 19.65 -0.28 -3.10
C ASN A 94 20.55 -0.37 -4.33
N SER A 95 20.27 -1.30 -5.23
CA SER A 95 21.17 -1.59 -6.34
C SER A 95 20.45 -2.05 -7.60
N SER A 96 21.10 -1.88 -8.75
CA SER A 96 20.62 -2.40 -10.03
C SER A 96 21.79 -3.10 -10.75
N PRO A 97 21.66 -4.40 -11.06
CA PRO A 97 22.72 -5.16 -11.70
C PRO A 97 22.96 -4.72 -13.15
N ASN A 98 24.18 -4.95 -13.63
CA ASN A 98 24.53 -4.75 -15.03
C ASN A 98 25.35 -5.93 -15.54
N PRO A 99 24.77 -6.83 -16.35
CA PRO A 99 25.50 -7.94 -16.95
C PRO A 99 26.65 -7.52 -17.88
N GLU A 100 26.62 -6.30 -18.41
CA GLU A 100 27.59 -5.79 -19.38
C GLU A 100 28.70 -4.93 -18.76
N GLY A 101 28.61 -4.66 -17.43
CA GLY A 101 29.57 -3.80 -16.76
C GLY A 101 29.27 -3.56 -15.29
N GLU A 102 29.64 -2.39 -14.80
CA GLU A 102 29.35 -2.00 -13.40
C GLU A 102 27.87 -1.66 -13.22
N GLY A 103 27.25 -2.23 -12.18
CA GLY A 103 25.90 -1.93 -11.75
C GLY A 103 25.83 -0.64 -10.94
N ILE A 104 24.60 -0.18 -10.70
CA ILE A 104 24.35 1.00 -9.87
C ILE A 104 24.15 0.55 -8.43
N VAL A 105 24.77 1.27 -7.48
CA VAL A 105 24.59 1.05 -6.05
C VAL A 105 24.35 2.40 -5.38
N THR A 106 23.29 2.48 -4.56
CA THR A 106 23.04 3.62 -3.68
C THR A 106 23.10 3.19 -2.23
N TYR A 107 23.39 4.13 -1.36
CA TYR A 107 23.54 3.94 0.07
C TYR A 107 22.71 4.98 0.81
N SER A 108 22.37 4.70 2.07
CA SER A 108 21.83 5.73 2.97
C SER A 108 22.79 6.91 3.17
N ASP A 109 24.08 6.67 2.97
CA ASP A 109 25.12 7.68 2.93
C ASP A 109 25.15 8.35 1.55
N HIS A 110 24.87 9.66 1.50
CA HIS A 110 24.84 10.46 0.27
C HIS A 110 26.22 10.60 -0.39
N ASP A 111 27.31 10.67 0.40
CA ASP A 111 28.66 10.78 -0.16
C ASP A 111 29.06 9.50 -0.88
N ARG A 112 28.75 8.36 -0.29
CA ARG A 112 28.96 7.04 -0.95
C ARG A 112 28.10 6.89 -2.21
N THR A 113 26.87 7.39 -2.19
CA THR A 113 25.99 7.36 -3.37
C THR A 113 26.55 8.23 -4.48
N ARG A 114 27.00 9.45 -4.20
CA ARG A 114 27.62 10.34 -5.19
C ARG A 114 28.89 9.72 -5.78
N GLU A 115 29.72 9.09 -4.95
CA GLU A 115 30.93 8.41 -5.44
C GLU A 115 30.60 7.23 -6.36
N SER A 116 29.54 6.46 -6.04
CA SER A 116 29.01 5.42 -6.92
C SER A 116 28.55 6.02 -8.27
N LEU A 117 27.76 7.10 -8.23
CA LEU A 117 27.25 7.76 -9.43
C LEU A 117 28.36 8.38 -10.29
N ARG A 118 29.40 8.95 -9.67
CA ARG A 118 30.52 9.57 -10.39
C ARG A 118 31.22 8.59 -11.34
N ARG A 119 31.16 7.29 -11.07
CA ARG A 119 31.69 6.26 -11.97
C ARG A 119 30.87 6.10 -13.25
N HIS A 120 29.60 6.54 -13.24
CA HIS A 120 28.70 6.50 -14.40
C HIS A 120 28.58 7.87 -15.09
N SER A 121 28.42 8.95 -14.31
CA SER A 121 28.36 10.34 -14.79
C SER A 121 28.76 11.31 -13.67
N ILE A 122 29.72 12.19 -13.97
CA ILE A 122 30.12 13.27 -13.07
C ILE A 122 28.95 14.25 -12.88
N LYS A 123 28.24 14.57 -13.97
CA LYS A 123 27.09 15.48 -13.97
C LYS A 123 25.95 14.96 -13.11
N ASP A 124 25.62 13.68 -13.21
CA ASP A 124 24.57 13.08 -12.39
C ASP A 124 24.96 13.05 -10.90
N ALA A 125 26.23 12.78 -10.59
CA ALA A 125 26.73 12.83 -9.22
C ALA A 125 26.63 14.24 -8.61
N GLU A 126 26.89 15.30 -9.39
CA GLU A 126 26.75 16.70 -8.95
C GLU A 126 25.27 17.11 -8.79
N ALA A 127 24.37 16.60 -9.65
CA ALA A 127 22.94 16.89 -9.58
C ALA A 127 22.23 16.17 -8.44
N TYR A 128 22.80 15.06 -7.92
CA TYR A 128 22.15 14.18 -6.96
C TYR A 128 21.66 14.87 -5.69
N ASP A 129 22.45 15.78 -5.11
CA ASP A 129 22.08 16.49 -3.89
C ASP A 129 20.90 17.44 -4.12
N HIS A 130 20.82 18.08 -5.29
CA HIS A 130 19.69 18.92 -5.66
C HIS A 130 18.40 18.09 -5.81
N TYR A 131 18.48 16.94 -6.48
CA TYR A 131 17.39 15.98 -6.59
C TYR A 131 16.93 15.50 -5.21
N ALA A 132 17.84 15.02 -4.37
CA ALA A 132 17.53 14.50 -3.04
C ALA A 132 16.89 15.58 -2.13
N ALA A 133 17.37 16.83 -2.22
CA ALA A 133 16.79 17.96 -1.49
C ALA A 133 15.35 18.26 -1.95
N GLU A 134 15.06 18.18 -3.27
CA GLU A 134 13.71 18.39 -3.79
C GLU A 134 12.75 17.28 -3.30
N ILE A 135 13.13 16.01 -3.43
CA ILE A 135 12.33 14.89 -2.92
C ILE A 135 12.07 15.03 -1.42
N SER A 136 13.10 15.36 -0.64
CA SER A 136 12.96 15.59 0.81
C SER A 136 11.97 16.72 1.12
N ARG A 137 11.96 17.79 0.33
CA ARG A 137 11.03 18.92 0.46
C ARG A 137 9.60 18.50 0.18
N GLN A 138 9.38 17.74 -0.90
CA GLN A 138 8.06 17.17 -1.25
C GLN A 138 7.55 16.23 -0.14
N CYS A 139 8.40 15.35 0.40
CA CYS A 139 8.06 14.45 1.49
C CYS A 139 7.64 15.20 2.77
N ARG A 140 8.37 16.25 3.13
CA ARG A 140 8.05 17.07 4.31
C ARG A 140 6.72 17.79 4.19
N PHE A 141 6.33 18.18 2.99
CA PHE A 141 5.03 18.81 2.72
C PHE A 141 3.88 17.82 2.86
N ILE A 142 3.97 16.65 2.20
CA ILE A 142 2.87 15.68 2.17
C ILE A 142 2.67 14.95 3.50
N LYS A 143 3.75 14.72 4.27
CA LYS A 143 3.74 13.90 5.48
C LYS A 143 2.68 14.32 6.53
N PRO A 144 2.49 15.60 6.87
CA PRO A 144 1.43 16.03 7.79
C PRO A 144 0.01 15.74 7.27
N LEU A 145 -0.16 15.67 5.94
CA LEU A 145 -1.46 15.45 5.31
C LEU A 145 -1.92 13.99 5.37
N LEU A 146 -1.01 13.04 5.63
CA LEU A 146 -1.35 11.61 5.67
C LEU A 146 -2.24 11.24 6.86
N MET A 147 -2.07 11.92 7.99
CA MET A 147 -2.75 11.62 9.24
C MET A 147 -3.91 12.58 9.54
N ILE A 148 -4.46 13.24 8.53
CA ILE A 148 -5.65 14.08 8.65
C ILE A 148 -6.83 13.45 7.90
N THR A 149 -8.04 13.84 8.30
CA THR A 149 -9.22 13.63 7.49
C THR A 149 -9.20 14.65 6.34
N PRO A 150 -9.33 14.23 5.07
CA PRO A 150 -9.38 15.18 3.97
C PRO A 150 -10.55 16.18 4.17
N PRO A 151 -10.31 17.48 4.00
CA PRO A 151 -11.40 18.44 4.07
C PRO A 151 -12.37 18.26 2.92
N ASP A 152 -13.65 18.59 3.16
CA ASP A 152 -14.63 18.65 2.09
C ASP A 152 -14.56 20.02 1.39
N PRO A 153 -14.11 20.09 0.13
CA PRO A 153 -13.97 21.35 -0.58
C PRO A 153 -15.32 22.04 -0.85
N THR A 154 -16.44 21.32 -0.80
CA THR A 154 -17.77 21.90 -1.00
C THR A 154 -18.17 22.87 0.12
N GLN A 155 -17.52 22.78 1.29
CA GLN A 155 -17.74 23.72 2.39
C GLN A 155 -17.24 25.15 2.12
N LEU A 156 -16.38 25.33 1.12
CA LEU A 156 -16.01 26.66 0.62
C LEU A 156 -17.15 27.34 -0.15
N ASN A 157 -18.16 26.57 -0.55
CA ASN A 157 -19.35 27.10 -1.21
C ASN A 157 -20.52 27.17 -0.21
N PRO A 158 -20.90 28.37 0.29
CA PRO A 158 -21.99 28.53 1.24
C PRO A 158 -23.37 28.10 0.69
N PHE A 159 -23.50 27.96 -0.63
CA PHE A 159 -24.71 27.53 -1.32
C PHE A 159 -24.73 26.05 -1.65
N ALA A 160 -23.63 25.29 -1.39
CA ALA A 160 -23.61 23.86 -1.64
C ALA A 160 -24.59 23.13 -0.71
N GLN A 161 -25.58 22.47 -1.32
CA GLN A 161 -26.41 21.52 -0.61
C GLN A 161 -25.71 20.17 -0.56
N ASN A 162 -25.07 19.88 0.56
CA ASN A 162 -24.35 18.61 0.73
C ASN A 162 -25.35 17.48 1.00
N LYS A 163 -25.89 16.87 -0.07
CA LYS A 163 -26.85 15.77 0.03
C LYS A 163 -26.17 14.44 0.40
N ILE A 164 -24.90 14.27 0.01
CA ILE A 164 -24.17 13.02 0.17
C ILE A 164 -23.51 12.91 1.55
N ASN A 165 -23.10 14.02 2.15
CA ASN A 165 -22.51 14.06 3.48
C ASN A 165 -23.15 15.14 4.36
N PRO A 166 -24.35 14.90 4.91
CA PRO A 166 -25.02 15.86 5.80
C PRO A 166 -24.22 16.15 7.09
N TRP A 167 -23.26 15.28 7.43
CA TRP A 167 -22.41 15.40 8.62
C TRP A 167 -21.12 16.18 8.37
N GLY A 168 -20.67 16.33 7.11
CA GLY A 168 -19.48 17.09 6.72
C GLY A 168 -19.52 18.57 7.12
N LYS A 169 -20.66 19.09 7.49
CA LYS A 169 -20.83 20.49 7.91
C LYS A 169 -20.15 20.85 9.25
N ARG A 170 -19.62 19.88 10.00
CA ARG A 170 -19.30 20.16 11.40
C ARG A 170 -17.87 20.58 11.73
N ASN A 171 -16.83 20.33 10.94
CA ASN A 171 -15.46 20.68 11.38
C ASN A 171 -14.39 20.74 10.29
N ASP A 172 -14.73 20.95 9.03
CA ASP A 172 -13.71 20.96 7.96
C ASP A 172 -12.94 22.26 7.84
N LEU A 173 -13.42 23.32 8.49
CA LEU A 173 -12.68 24.56 8.56
C LEU A 173 -11.28 24.33 9.18
N GLU A 174 -11.17 23.46 10.19
CA GLU A 174 -9.88 23.10 10.79
C GLU A 174 -8.97 22.37 9.81
N GLY A 175 -9.51 21.41 9.03
CA GLY A 175 -8.76 20.70 7.99
C GLY A 175 -8.31 21.63 6.87
N LEU A 176 -9.20 22.48 6.39
CA LEU A 176 -8.89 23.50 5.38
C LEU A 176 -7.85 24.51 5.90
N LEU A 177 -7.98 24.97 7.15
CA LEU A 177 -7.00 25.87 7.77
C LEU A 177 -5.63 25.21 7.97
N LYS A 178 -5.58 23.90 8.29
CA LYS A 178 -4.32 23.16 8.35
C LYS A 178 -3.63 23.13 6.99
N ILE A 179 -4.36 22.76 5.92
CA ILE A 179 -3.82 22.75 4.56
C ILE A 179 -3.40 24.16 4.15
N ALA A 180 -4.26 25.16 4.33
CA ALA A 180 -3.96 26.55 4.01
C ALA A 180 -2.73 27.06 4.79
N ARG A 181 -2.56 26.65 6.04
CA ARG A 181 -1.39 27.02 6.86
C ARG A 181 -0.10 26.37 6.33
N GLU A 182 -0.14 25.10 5.90
CA GLU A 182 1.02 24.43 5.31
C GLU A 182 1.41 25.10 3.98
N PHE A 183 0.42 25.41 3.12
CA PHE A 183 0.67 26.21 1.91
C PHE A 183 1.15 27.64 2.22
N GLY A 184 0.54 28.31 3.19
CA GLY A 184 0.90 29.68 3.57
C GLY A 184 2.30 29.84 4.21
N ARG A 185 2.91 28.74 4.66
CA ARG A 185 4.30 28.72 5.14
C ARG A 185 5.33 28.62 4.02
N MET A 186 4.87 28.40 2.79
CA MET A 186 5.71 28.24 1.61
C MET A 186 5.81 29.55 0.84
N GLY A 187 6.95 29.76 0.19
CA GLY A 187 7.05 30.78 -0.82
C GLY A 187 6.27 30.41 -2.08
N GLU A 188 5.86 31.41 -2.84
CA GLU A 188 5.09 31.25 -4.10
C GLU A 188 5.72 30.22 -5.05
N LYS A 189 7.03 30.30 -5.28
CA LYS A 189 7.77 29.34 -6.12
C LYS A 189 7.59 27.90 -5.64
N GLN A 190 7.68 27.65 -4.35
CA GLN A 190 7.56 26.31 -3.79
C GLN A 190 6.14 25.73 -3.97
N MET A 191 5.09 26.56 -3.90
CA MET A 191 3.72 26.12 -4.17
C MET A 191 3.57 25.64 -5.63
N TYR A 192 4.09 26.39 -6.59
CA TYR A 192 4.06 25.99 -7.99
C TYR A 192 4.86 24.70 -8.23
N GLU A 193 6.04 24.55 -7.61
CA GLU A 193 6.86 23.34 -7.74
C GLU A 193 6.16 22.10 -7.17
N ILE A 194 5.43 22.22 -6.06
CA ILE A 194 4.64 21.11 -5.51
C ILE A 194 3.53 20.68 -6.47
N LEU A 195 2.74 21.62 -6.98
CA LEU A 195 1.64 21.32 -7.90
C LEU A 195 2.18 20.72 -9.21
N ARG A 196 3.27 21.28 -9.72
CA ARG A 196 3.96 20.79 -10.91
C ARG A 196 4.44 19.35 -10.71
N PHE A 197 5.18 19.07 -9.64
CA PHE A 197 5.69 17.74 -9.32
C PHE A 197 4.57 16.70 -9.24
N TRP A 198 3.45 17.02 -8.60
CA TRP A 198 2.36 16.05 -8.44
C TRP A 198 1.67 15.68 -9.77
N THR A 199 1.74 16.54 -10.75
CA THR A 199 1.11 16.33 -12.06
C THR A 199 2.07 15.79 -13.12
N MET A 200 3.39 15.90 -12.90
CA MET A 200 4.42 15.45 -13.84
C MET A 200 4.49 13.94 -13.98
N SER A 201 5.04 13.49 -15.10
CA SER A 201 5.62 12.15 -15.21
C SER A 201 6.94 12.07 -14.44
N ILE A 202 7.32 10.88 -14.00
CA ILE A 202 8.65 10.69 -13.40
C ILE A 202 9.74 10.89 -14.44
N GLY A 203 9.48 10.56 -15.71
CA GLY A 203 10.43 10.77 -16.80
C GLY A 203 10.79 12.24 -16.96
N ASP A 204 9.79 13.12 -17.12
CA ASP A 204 10.01 14.56 -17.21
C ASP A 204 10.74 15.13 -15.99
N PHE A 205 10.41 14.63 -14.79
CA PHE A 205 11.06 15.07 -13.57
C PHE A 205 12.53 14.66 -13.50
N LEU A 206 12.87 13.41 -13.84
CA LEU A 206 14.25 12.92 -13.81
C LEU A 206 15.12 13.54 -14.91
N ASP A 207 14.52 13.91 -16.05
CA ASP A 207 15.23 14.59 -17.14
C ASP A 207 15.72 16.00 -16.76
N GLU A 208 15.12 16.61 -15.73
CA GLU A 208 15.59 17.91 -15.21
C GLU A 208 16.92 17.80 -14.43
N TYR A 209 17.28 16.60 -13.95
CA TYR A 209 18.45 16.37 -13.11
C TYR A 209 19.51 15.52 -13.77
N PHE A 210 19.12 14.45 -14.49
CA PHE A 210 20.01 13.36 -14.85
C PHE A 210 20.08 13.10 -16.35
N GLU A 211 21.27 12.66 -16.82
CA GLU A 211 21.49 12.30 -18.22
C GLU A 211 21.64 10.78 -18.43
N THR A 212 22.07 10.02 -17.40
CA THR A 212 22.34 8.59 -17.53
C THR A 212 21.04 7.77 -17.59
N PRO A 213 20.72 7.07 -18.70
CA PRO A 213 19.46 6.33 -18.84
C PRO A 213 19.25 5.26 -17.77
N ARG A 214 20.30 4.50 -17.41
CA ARG A 214 20.22 3.47 -16.37
C ARG A 214 19.97 4.06 -14.99
N TRP A 215 20.58 5.21 -14.66
CA TRP A 215 20.31 5.89 -13.41
C TRP A 215 18.86 6.39 -13.33
N LYS A 216 18.33 6.94 -14.43
CA LYS A 216 16.92 7.34 -14.52
C LYS A 216 15.99 6.13 -14.37
N GLY A 217 16.27 5.00 -15.03
CA GLY A 217 15.51 3.77 -14.88
C GLY A 217 15.48 3.25 -13.43
N PHE A 218 16.64 3.19 -12.78
CA PHE A 218 16.75 2.82 -11.38
C PHE A 218 15.97 3.78 -10.45
N SER A 219 16.12 5.10 -10.66
CA SER A 219 15.42 6.12 -9.85
C SER A 219 13.90 6.11 -10.07
N ALA A 220 13.44 5.67 -11.25
CA ALA A 220 12.02 5.55 -11.57
C ALA A 220 11.33 4.33 -10.91
N ALA A 221 12.08 3.36 -10.40
CA ALA A 221 11.54 2.11 -9.84
C ALA A 221 10.36 2.34 -8.88
N SER A 222 10.54 3.18 -7.88
CA SER A 222 9.48 3.48 -6.89
C SER A 222 8.29 4.27 -7.45
N SER A 223 8.39 4.84 -8.66
CA SER A 223 7.29 5.60 -9.29
C SER A 223 6.28 4.73 -10.02
N ILE A 224 6.62 3.47 -10.25
CA ILE A 224 5.77 2.53 -10.98
C ILE A 224 5.16 1.45 -10.10
N ILE A 225 5.74 1.17 -8.92
CA ILE A 225 5.27 0.09 -8.03
C ILE A 225 3.76 0.18 -7.78
N GLY A 226 3.05 -0.87 -8.18
CA GLY A 226 1.61 -1.04 -7.93
C GLY A 226 0.68 -0.16 -8.74
N THR A 227 1.20 0.65 -9.68
CA THR A 227 0.36 1.49 -10.55
C THR A 227 0.22 0.89 -11.96
N ALA A 228 -0.92 1.13 -12.59
CA ALA A 228 -1.18 0.78 -13.98
C ALA A 228 -0.80 1.93 -14.94
N LEU A 229 0.31 2.61 -14.64
CA LEU A 229 0.87 3.74 -15.37
C LEU A 229 2.34 3.46 -15.71
N GLY A 230 2.79 3.87 -16.88
CA GLY A 230 4.20 3.83 -17.28
C GLY A 230 4.96 5.07 -16.79
N PRO A 231 6.29 5.03 -16.81
CA PRO A 231 7.11 6.11 -16.27
C PRO A 231 6.95 7.47 -16.99
N TYR A 232 6.47 7.49 -18.24
CA TYR A 232 6.11 8.74 -18.93
C TYR A 232 4.66 9.18 -18.71
N SER A 233 3.87 8.43 -17.93
CA SER A 233 2.49 8.81 -17.63
C SER A 233 2.45 9.94 -16.60
N PRO A 234 1.60 11.00 -16.80
CA PRO A 234 1.41 12.06 -15.82
C PRO A 234 0.99 11.53 -14.44
N GLY A 235 1.50 12.15 -13.37
CA GLY A 235 1.22 11.79 -11.99
C GLY A 235 2.12 10.70 -11.40
N THR A 236 3.03 10.10 -12.18
CA THR A 236 3.96 9.07 -11.67
C THR A 236 5.04 9.65 -10.75
N ALA A 237 5.35 10.94 -10.84
CA ALA A 237 6.20 11.61 -9.85
C ALA A 237 5.54 11.60 -8.45
N TYR A 238 4.20 11.72 -8.36
CA TYR A 238 3.51 11.56 -7.09
C TYR A 238 3.58 10.11 -6.56
N VAL A 239 3.53 9.11 -7.43
CA VAL A 239 3.70 7.70 -7.01
C VAL A 239 5.08 7.48 -6.40
N LEU A 240 6.14 8.07 -6.95
CA LEU A 240 7.46 8.10 -6.33
C LEU A 240 7.39 8.68 -4.91
N LEU A 241 6.79 9.87 -4.78
CA LEU A 241 6.63 10.53 -3.50
C LEU A 241 5.89 9.65 -2.48
N HIS A 242 4.84 8.96 -2.92
CA HIS A 242 4.08 8.04 -2.06
C HIS A 242 4.97 6.99 -1.41
N HIS A 243 5.96 6.46 -2.12
CA HIS A 243 6.89 5.46 -1.59
C HIS A 243 8.01 6.10 -0.73
N TYR A 244 8.41 7.33 -1.01
CA TYR A 244 9.50 8.01 -0.29
C TYR A 244 9.06 8.76 0.97
N MET A 245 7.75 8.94 1.22
CA MET A 245 7.26 9.62 2.42
C MET A 245 7.23 8.76 3.70
N GLY A 246 7.70 7.50 3.60
CA GLY A 246 7.86 6.60 4.73
C GLY A 246 8.95 7.03 5.69
N GLU A 247 9.02 6.37 6.84
CA GLU A 247 10.01 6.67 7.89
C GLU A 247 10.32 5.40 8.70
N VAL A 248 11.59 5.08 8.81
CA VAL A 248 12.10 4.05 9.71
C VAL A 248 13.14 4.70 10.62
N ASP A 249 13.01 4.53 11.93
CA ASP A 249 13.91 5.07 12.97
C ASP A 249 14.18 6.60 12.84
N GLY A 250 13.16 7.36 12.38
CA GLY A 250 13.26 8.82 12.22
C GLY A 250 13.85 9.26 10.89
N GLN A 251 14.34 8.36 10.06
CA GLN A 251 14.88 8.67 8.75
C GLN A 251 13.76 8.60 7.68
N ILE A 252 13.45 9.75 7.07
CA ILE A 252 12.47 9.86 5.97
C ILE A 252 13.05 9.19 4.73
N GLY A 253 12.21 8.39 4.05
CA GLY A 253 12.59 7.64 2.85
C GLY A 253 13.32 6.33 3.14
N ALA A 254 13.62 6.03 4.41
CA ALA A 254 14.22 4.75 4.79
C ALA A 254 13.23 3.59 4.66
N TRP A 255 13.75 2.44 4.29
CA TRP A 255 13.04 1.18 4.15
C TRP A 255 13.64 0.12 5.06
N GLY A 256 12.86 -0.88 5.43
CA GLY A 256 13.35 -1.95 6.29
C GLY A 256 12.58 -3.26 6.13
N PHE A 257 13.12 -4.30 6.73
CA PHE A 257 12.50 -5.62 6.84
C PHE A 257 11.85 -5.78 8.20
N ALA A 258 10.60 -6.17 8.23
CA ALA A 258 9.96 -6.57 9.47
C ALA A 258 10.46 -7.96 9.88
N ARG A 259 11.07 -8.09 11.07
CA ARG A 259 11.61 -9.35 11.57
C ARG A 259 10.53 -10.43 11.64
N GLY A 260 10.80 -11.60 11.07
CA GLY A 260 9.82 -12.68 10.90
C GLY A 260 8.85 -12.45 9.73
N GLY A 261 9.17 -11.50 8.83
CA GLY A 261 8.40 -11.14 7.64
C GLY A 261 7.28 -10.14 7.92
N MET A 262 6.63 -9.67 6.86
CA MET A 262 5.61 -8.61 6.92
C MET A 262 4.38 -8.98 7.78
N GLY A 263 4.13 -10.27 7.98
CA GLY A 263 3.09 -10.74 8.91
C GLY A 263 3.30 -10.32 10.35
N SER A 264 4.54 -10.00 10.77
CA SER A 264 4.82 -9.51 12.12
C SER A 264 4.21 -8.13 12.38
N VAL A 265 4.08 -7.28 11.35
CA VAL A 265 3.38 -5.99 11.44
C VAL A 265 1.91 -6.22 11.84
N SER A 266 1.21 -7.06 11.09
CA SER A 266 -0.20 -7.37 11.38
C SER A 266 -0.39 -8.09 12.70
N LYS A 267 0.53 -9.01 13.07
CA LYS A 267 0.50 -9.71 14.36
C LYS A 267 0.66 -8.75 15.53
N ALA A 268 1.60 -7.80 15.44
CA ALA A 268 1.83 -6.81 16.51
C ALA A 268 0.60 -5.90 16.68
N ILE A 269 -0.01 -5.43 15.58
CA ILE A 269 -1.23 -4.61 15.64
C ILE A 269 -2.38 -5.42 16.24
N ALA A 270 -2.56 -6.68 15.83
CA ALA A 270 -3.60 -7.56 16.37
C ALA A 270 -3.40 -7.87 17.85
N SER A 271 -2.14 -8.07 18.29
CA SER A 271 -1.80 -8.25 19.70
C SER A 271 -2.20 -7.02 20.52
N ALA A 272 -1.86 -5.81 20.04
CA ALA A 272 -2.28 -4.56 20.68
C ALA A 272 -3.81 -4.39 20.70
N ALA A 273 -4.50 -4.79 19.63
CA ALA A 273 -5.96 -4.76 19.55
C ALA A 273 -6.61 -5.73 20.54
N THR A 274 -6.09 -6.96 20.62
CA THR A 274 -6.60 -8.00 21.55
C THR A 274 -6.37 -7.59 23.00
N GLU A 275 -5.22 -7.04 23.34
CA GLU A 275 -4.97 -6.49 24.68
C GLU A 275 -5.96 -5.37 25.03
N ALA A 276 -6.32 -4.54 24.05
CA ALA A 276 -7.36 -3.52 24.21
C ALA A 276 -8.79 -4.11 24.29
N GLY A 277 -8.97 -5.44 24.11
CA GLY A 277 -10.24 -6.16 24.24
C GLY A 277 -11.02 -6.32 22.95
N VAL A 278 -10.35 -6.18 21.79
CA VAL A 278 -10.95 -6.48 20.48
C VAL A 278 -11.11 -7.98 20.32
N GLU A 279 -12.28 -8.43 19.88
CA GLU A 279 -12.53 -9.80 19.45
C GLU A 279 -12.15 -9.92 17.96
N ILE A 280 -11.36 -10.93 17.60
CA ILE A 280 -10.97 -11.20 16.21
C ILE A 280 -11.44 -12.61 15.85
N ARG A 281 -12.23 -12.73 14.77
CA ARG A 281 -12.69 -14.01 14.22
C ARG A 281 -12.15 -14.19 12.82
N THR A 282 -11.41 -15.25 12.61
CA THR A 282 -10.99 -15.75 11.30
C THR A 282 -11.99 -16.77 10.76
N ASN A 283 -11.88 -17.15 9.48
CA ASN A 283 -12.85 -18.01 8.77
C ASN A 283 -14.30 -17.46 8.88
N ALA A 284 -14.44 -16.14 8.93
CA ALA A 284 -15.71 -15.43 9.12
C ALA A 284 -15.96 -14.49 7.93
N GLU A 285 -16.23 -15.07 6.76
CA GLU A 285 -16.45 -14.28 5.55
C GLU A 285 -17.79 -13.56 5.62
N VAL A 286 -17.74 -12.23 5.54
CA VAL A 286 -18.93 -11.39 5.44
C VAL A 286 -19.49 -11.50 4.02
N ASP A 287 -20.76 -11.85 3.91
CA ASP A 287 -21.52 -11.90 2.67
C ASP A 287 -22.09 -10.52 2.33
N LYS A 288 -22.73 -9.87 3.32
CA LYS A 288 -23.30 -8.55 3.11
C LYS A 288 -23.41 -7.71 4.40
N VAL A 289 -23.47 -6.40 4.21
CA VAL A 289 -23.85 -5.43 5.23
C VAL A 289 -25.38 -5.40 5.33
N ILE A 290 -25.90 -5.46 6.55
CA ILE A 290 -27.34 -5.36 6.81
C ILE A 290 -27.71 -3.89 6.95
N VAL A 291 -28.49 -3.37 5.99
CA VAL A 291 -29.00 -1.99 6.01
C VAL A 291 -30.48 -2.02 6.37
N ARG A 292 -30.90 -1.13 7.30
CA ARG A 292 -32.31 -0.96 7.67
C ARG A 292 -32.62 0.53 7.84
N ASN A 293 -33.62 1.02 7.13
CA ASN A 293 -34.04 2.43 7.18
C ASN A 293 -32.87 3.41 6.99
N GLY A 294 -32.00 3.17 6.00
CA GLY A 294 -30.84 4.01 5.70
C GLY A 294 -29.67 3.92 6.69
N LYS A 295 -29.66 2.90 7.58
CA LYS A 295 -28.62 2.69 8.59
C LYS A 295 -27.99 1.32 8.46
N ALA A 296 -26.66 1.25 8.55
CA ALA A 296 -25.97 -0.02 8.73
C ALA A 296 -26.16 -0.49 10.18
N VAL A 297 -26.69 -1.70 10.36
CA VAL A 297 -27.03 -2.25 11.67
C VAL A 297 -26.30 -3.54 12.02
N GLY A 298 -25.52 -4.08 11.09
CA GLY A 298 -24.77 -5.32 11.27
C GLY A 298 -24.30 -5.92 9.95
N VAL A 299 -23.89 -7.17 10.00
CA VAL A 299 -23.45 -7.95 8.85
C VAL A 299 -24.06 -9.33 8.86
N ALA A 300 -24.23 -9.93 7.67
CA ALA A 300 -24.51 -11.36 7.50
C ALA A 300 -23.25 -12.06 6.99
N LEU A 301 -22.91 -13.20 7.57
CA LEU A 301 -21.83 -14.05 7.12
C LEU A 301 -22.33 -15.04 6.04
N LYS A 302 -21.40 -15.57 5.25
CA LYS A 302 -21.74 -16.61 4.23
C LYS A 302 -22.35 -17.88 4.81
N ASN A 303 -22.11 -18.18 6.09
CA ASN A 303 -22.72 -19.31 6.77
C ASN A 303 -24.17 -19.02 7.27
N GLY A 304 -24.69 -17.82 7.02
CA GLY A 304 -26.03 -17.39 7.44
C GLY A 304 -26.10 -16.73 8.83
N GLU A 305 -25.01 -16.66 9.59
CA GLU A 305 -24.98 -15.95 10.88
C GLU A 305 -25.14 -14.45 10.66
N GLU A 306 -26.09 -13.82 11.35
CA GLU A 306 -26.25 -12.37 11.42
C GLU A 306 -25.65 -11.82 12.71
N ILE A 307 -24.81 -10.81 12.60
CA ILE A 307 -24.16 -10.14 13.75
C ILE A 307 -24.52 -8.66 13.72
N TYR A 308 -25.07 -8.17 14.83
CA TYR A 308 -25.55 -6.80 14.94
C TYR A 308 -24.60 -5.91 15.75
N ALA A 309 -24.42 -4.68 15.28
CA ALA A 309 -23.59 -3.66 15.93
C ALA A 309 -24.18 -2.26 15.75
N ARG A 310 -23.69 -1.31 16.55
CA ARG A 310 -24.06 0.10 16.38
C ARG A 310 -23.46 0.70 15.10
N THR A 311 -22.25 0.25 14.73
CA THR A 311 -21.55 0.70 13.51
C THR A 311 -20.93 -0.46 12.77
N VAL A 312 -20.80 -0.30 11.45
CA VAL A 312 -20.07 -1.22 10.56
C VAL A 312 -18.99 -0.43 9.81
N VAL A 313 -17.77 -0.94 9.77
CA VAL A 313 -16.68 -0.34 9.01
C VAL A 313 -16.04 -1.36 8.09
N SER A 314 -15.90 -1.02 6.81
CA SER A 314 -15.30 -1.89 5.79
C SER A 314 -13.82 -1.55 5.56
N ASN A 315 -12.97 -2.57 5.68
CA ASN A 315 -11.57 -2.54 5.26
C ASN A 315 -11.37 -3.15 3.85
N ALA A 316 -12.45 -3.60 3.20
CA ALA A 316 -12.41 -4.03 1.81
C ALA A 316 -12.28 -2.81 0.87
N ASP A 317 -11.77 -3.06 -0.35
CA ASP A 317 -11.69 -1.99 -1.36
C ASP A 317 -13.07 -1.45 -1.74
N PRO A 318 -13.15 -0.25 -2.35
CA PRO A 318 -14.43 0.39 -2.69
C PRO A 318 -15.30 -0.43 -3.64
N LYS A 319 -14.72 -1.12 -4.63
CA LYS A 319 -15.51 -1.97 -5.53
C LYS A 319 -16.11 -3.16 -4.80
N ARG A 320 -15.32 -3.85 -4.00
CA ARG A 320 -15.83 -4.97 -3.18
C ARG A 320 -16.89 -4.49 -2.20
N THR A 321 -16.66 -3.38 -1.52
CA THR A 321 -17.60 -2.81 -0.55
C THR A 321 -18.92 -2.46 -1.20
N TYR A 322 -18.92 -1.61 -2.24
CA TYR A 322 -20.15 -1.04 -2.79
C TYR A 322 -20.81 -1.89 -3.89
N LEU A 323 -20.09 -2.84 -4.49
CA LEU A 323 -20.67 -3.69 -5.56
C LEU A 323 -20.94 -5.14 -5.11
N LYS A 324 -20.36 -5.58 -3.97
CA LYS A 324 -20.51 -6.97 -3.50
C LYS A 324 -21.09 -7.06 -2.08
N LEU A 325 -20.70 -6.18 -1.16
CA LEU A 325 -21.13 -6.27 0.25
C LEU A 325 -22.38 -5.45 0.55
N ILE A 326 -22.81 -4.56 -0.34
CA ILE A 326 -24.01 -3.72 -0.16
C ILE A 326 -24.95 -3.98 -1.31
N GLU A 327 -26.24 -4.16 -0.98
CA GLU A 327 -27.27 -4.35 -1.99
C GLU A 327 -27.45 -3.07 -2.83
N LYS A 328 -27.55 -3.23 -4.16
CA LYS A 328 -27.71 -2.09 -5.07
C LYS A 328 -28.94 -1.24 -4.74
N SER A 329 -30.06 -1.90 -4.36
CA SER A 329 -31.29 -1.20 -3.97
C SER A 329 -31.11 -0.26 -2.78
N ASP A 330 -30.25 -0.64 -1.82
CA ASP A 330 -29.97 0.21 -0.66
C ASP A 330 -29.15 1.45 -1.07
N LEU A 331 -28.19 1.29 -1.99
CA LEU A 331 -27.43 2.41 -2.53
C LEU A 331 -28.31 3.34 -3.35
N ASP A 332 -29.13 2.80 -4.25
CA ASP A 332 -30.02 3.56 -5.12
C ASP A 332 -31.04 4.38 -4.34
N ALA A 333 -31.44 3.90 -3.16
CA ALA A 333 -32.36 4.63 -2.27
C ALA A 333 -31.72 5.88 -1.63
N ILE A 334 -30.38 5.94 -1.57
CA ILE A 334 -29.65 7.10 -1.03
C ILE A 334 -29.17 7.99 -2.18
N ASP A 335 -28.36 7.41 -3.09
CA ASP A 335 -27.81 8.09 -4.24
C ASP A 335 -27.40 7.07 -5.30
N PRO A 336 -28.08 7.01 -6.46
CA PRO A 336 -27.77 6.05 -7.53
C PRO A 336 -26.39 6.26 -8.16
N ASP A 337 -25.78 7.43 -8.02
CA ASP A 337 -24.45 7.72 -8.58
C ASP A 337 -23.35 6.97 -7.86
N ILE A 338 -23.53 6.57 -6.60
CA ILE A 338 -22.53 5.81 -5.82
C ILE A 338 -22.19 4.49 -6.51
N HIS A 339 -23.19 3.77 -7.02
CA HIS A 339 -22.96 2.53 -7.74
C HIS A 339 -22.14 2.77 -9.02
N THR A 340 -22.40 3.87 -9.71
CA THR A 340 -21.64 4.28 -10.92
C THR A 340 -20.21 4.66 -10.58
N TYR A 341 -19.99 5.43 -9.49
CA TYR A 341 -18.64 5.73 -9.01
C TYR A 341 -17.87 4.46 -8.62
N ALA A 342 -18.50 3.53 -7.91
CA ALA A 342 -17.87 2.28 -7.53
C ALA A 342 -17.50 1.42 -8.75
N LYS A 343 -18.37 1.35 -9.77
CA LYS A 343 -18.08 0.65 -11.02
C LYS A 343 -16.91 1.23 -11.77
N ASN A 344 -16.80 2.56 -11.81
CA ASN A 344 -15.77 3.30 -12.55
C ASN A 344 -14.49 3.54 -11.74
N PHE A 345 -14.48 3.22 -10.46
CA PHE A 345 -13.29 3.37 -9.61
C PHE A 345 -12.13 2.55 -10.17
N LYS A 346 -11.00 3.21 -10.41
CA LYS A 346 -9.82 2.58 -10.99
C LYS A 346 -9.11 1.72 -9.95
N VAL A 347 -9.02 0.43 -10.21
CA VAL A 347 -8.43 -0.56 -9.30
C VAL A 347 -7.65 -1.63 -10.07
N ARG A 348 -7.11 -1.25 -11.24
CA ARG A 348 -6.40 -2.17 -12.13
C ARG A 348 -5.18 -2.80 -11.44
N GLY A 349 -5.12 -4.12 -11.40
CA GLY A 349 -3.95 -4.88 -10.96
C GLY A 349 -2.84 -4.80 -12.00
N SER A 350 -1.62 -4.57 -11.52
CA SER A 350 -0.45 -4.40 -12.38
C SER A 350 0.77 -5.18 -11.90
N SER A 351 0.65 -5.94 -10.80
CA SER A 351 1.81 -6.51 -10.12
C SER A 351 1.65 -7.99 -9.86
N GLY A 352 2.70 -8.74 -10.15
CA GLY A 352 2.86 -10.14 -9.75
C GLY A 352 3.85 -10.29 -8.60
N LYS A 353 3.93 -11.51 -8.06
CA LYS A 353 4.80 -11.82 -6.94
C LYS A 353 5.37 -13.24 -7.08
N LEU A 354 6.69 -13.36 -6.91
CA LEU A 354 7.33 -14.65 -6.68
C LEU A 354 7.95 -14.67 -5.29
N ASN A 355 7.75 -15.77 -4.58
CA ASN A 355 8.40 -16.08 -3.31
C ASN A 355 9.23 -17.36 -3.52
N ILE A 356 10.55 -17.26 -3.32
CA ILE A 356 11.49 -18.29 -3.75
C ILE A 356 12.33 -18.74 -2.56
N ALA A 357 12.36 -20.05 -2.29
CA ALA A 357 13.32 -20.66 -1.37
C ALA A 357 14.61 -21.00 -2.13
N LEU A 358 15.73 -20.59 -1.56
CA LEU A 358 17.06 -20.72 -2.19
C LEU A 358 18.02 -21.53 -1.34
N ASP A 359 18.85 -22.31 -2.02
CA ASP A 359 19.96 -23.10 -1.45
C ASP A 359 21.23 -22.28 -1.14
N GLY A 360 21.23 -21.00 -1.46
CA GLY A 360 22.33 -20.07 -1.25
C GLY A 360 21.99 -18.68 -1.78
N LEU A 361 22.90 -17.73 -1.61
CA LEU A 361 22.76 -16.37 -2.13
C LEU A 361 23.15 -16.29 -3.60
N PRO A 362 22.31 -15.71 -4.48
CA PRO A 362 22.70 -15.40 -5.85
C PRO A 362 23.73 -14.26 -5.86
N GLN A 363 24.63 -14.30 -6.83
CA GLN A 363 25.57 -13.21 -7.11
C GLN A 363 25.06 -12.41 -8.32
N PHE A 364 24.66 -11.17 -8.08
CA PHE A 364 24.18 -10.29 -9.14
C PHE A 364 25.34 -9.70 -9.94
N ALA A 365 25.21 -9.69 -11.26
CA ALA A 365 26.25 -9.24 -12.19
C ALA A 365 26.53 -7.73 -12.01
N GLY A 366 27.82 -7.38 -11.97
CA GLY A 366 28.27 -5.99 -11.81
C GLY A 366 28.01 -5.37 -10.43
N LEU A 367 27.56 -6.16 -9.44
CA LEU A 367 27.27 -5.69 -8.10
C LEU A 367 28.20 -6.32 -7.04
N PRO A 368 28.52 -5.57 -5.95
CA PRO A 368 29.17 -6.14 -4.78
C PRO A 368 28.23 -7.11 -4.06
N LYS A 369 28.80 -8.05 -3.28
CA LYS A 369 28.03 -9.10 -2.57
C LYS A 369 27.00 -8.54 -1.59
N GLU A 370 27.34 -7.45 -0.91
CA GLU A 370 26.49 -6.75 0.06
C GLU A 370 25.22 -6.15 -0.54
N SER A 371 25.13 -6.03 -1.87
CA SER A 371 23.90 -5.57 -2.54
C SER A 371 22.69 -6.45 -2.24
N ALA A 372 22.91 -7.73 -1.93
CA ALA A 372 21.85 -8.64 -1.51
C ALA A 372 21.24 -8.32 -0.13
N TRP A 373 21.83 -7.39 0.64
CA TRP A 373 21.33 -6.98 1.97
C TRP A 373 20.25 -5.90 1.92
N GLY A 374 19.95 -5.39 0.75
CA GLY A 374 18.92 -4.40 0.51
C GLY A 374 17.97 -4.79 -0.61
N THR A 375 17.63 -3.83 -1.47
CA THR A 375 16.87 -4.11 -2.69
C THR A 375 17.78 -4.24 -3.91
N VAL A 376 17.36 -5.11 -4.83
CA VAL A 376 17.99 -5.29 -6.13
C VAL A 376 16.93 -5.10 -7.21
N ASP A 377 17.02 -4.00 -7.96
CA ASP A 377 16.09 -3.65 -9.01
C ASP A 377 16.61 -4.07 -10.39
N ILE A 378 15.95 -5.01 -11.04
CA ILE A 378 16.20 -5.35 -12.43
C ILE A 378 15.21 -4.55 -13.29
N GLY A 379 15.66 -3.40 -13.77
CA GLY A 379 14.83 -2.46 -14.54
C GLY A 379 15.53 -1.86 -15.75
N GLY A 380 16.79 -2.21 -15.96
CA GLY A 380 17.55 -1.71 -17.09
C GLY A 380 17.65 -0.18 -17.13
N ASP A 381 17.36 0.38 -18.30
CA ASP A 381 17.19 1.79 -18.52
C ASP A 381 15.70 2.21 -18.47
N PHE A 382 15.45 3.47 -18.72
CA PHE A 382 14.09 4.02 -18.67
C PHE A 382 13.15 3.42 -19.74
N ASP A 383 13.70 3.18 -20.95
CA ASP A 383 12.95 2.58 -22.07
C ASP A 383 12.58 1.11 -21.79
N TYR A 384 13.40 0.39 -21.04
CA TYR A 384 13.10 -0.98 -20.62
C TYR A 384 11.80 -1.02 -19.81
N ILE A 385 11.64 -0.09 -18.87
CA ILE A 385 10.43 -0.03 -18.03
C ILE A 385 9.22 0.37 -18.86
N GLU A 386 9.35 1.34 -19.76
CA GLU A 386 8.26 1.80 -20.62
C GLU A 386 7.79 0.68 -21.57
N ARG A 387 8.69 -0.10 -22.13
CA ARG A 387 8.34 -1.27 -22.97
C ARG A 387 7.60 -2.35 -22.17
N ALA A 388 8.00 -2.59 -20.91
CA ALA A 388 7.27 -3.51 -20.05
C ALA A 388 5.84 -3.00 -19.77
N TYR A 389 5.66 -1.67 -19.66
CA TYR A 389 4.34 -1.06 -19.56
C TYR A 389 3.55 -1.16 -20.87
N ASP A 390 4.19 -1.04 -22.03
CA ASP A 390 3.54 -1.23 -23.32
C ASP A 390 2.95 -2.64 -23.45
N ASP A 391 3.71 -3.68 -23.11
CA ASP A 391 3.20 -5.05 -23.09
C ASP A 391 1.96 -5.18 -22.20
N TYR A 392 1.99 -4.56 -21.00
CA TYR A 392 0.86 -4.56 -20.07
C TYR A 392 -0.39 -3.87 -20.65
N LYS A 393 -0.25 -2.73 -21.34
CA LYS A 393 -1.37 -2.03 -21.98
C LYS A 393 -2.11 -2.91 -22.98
N TYR A 394 -1.39 -3.78 -23.65
CA TYR A 394 -1.94 -4.73 -24.63
C TYR A 394 -2.36 -6.06 -24.01
N GLY A 395 -2.39 -6.16 -22.68
CA GLY A 395 -2.89 -7.34 -21.95
C GLY A 395 -1.92 -8.52 -21.92
N SER A 396 -0.62 -8.25 -21.97
CA SER A 396 0.44 -9.23 -21.79
C SER A 396 1.39 -8.80 -20.68
N TRP A 397 2.25 -9.70 -20.21
CA TRP A 397 3.42 -9.33 -19.41
C TRP A 397 4.64 -9.24 -20.32
N SER A 398 5.63 -8.44 -19.92
CA SER A 398 6.90 -8.39 -20.64
C SER A 398 7.71 -9.66 -20.40
N LYS A 399 8.37 -10.15 -21.44
CA LYS A 399 9.38 -11.23 -21.32
C LYS A 399 10.60 -10.81 -20.51
N ARG A 400 10.79 -9.51 -20.33
CA ARG A 400 11.80 -8.90 -19.45
C ARG A 400 11.10 -7.89 -18.56
N PRO A 401 10.38 -8.35 -17.52
CA PRO A 401 9.65 -7.45 -16.64
C PRO A 401 10.59 -6.68 -15.71
N PHE A 402 10.11 -5.56 -15.19
CA PHE A 402 10.74 -4.91 -14.06
C PHE A 402 10.58 -5.79 -12.81
N LEU A 403 11.68 -6.00 -12.08
CA LEU A 403 11.71 -6.78 -10.84
C LEU A 403 12.31 -5.95 -9.71
N ASP A 404 11.64 -5.91 -8.56
CA ASP A 404 12.19 -5.43 -7.30
C ASP A 404 12.38 -6.64 -6.36
N ILE A 405 13.61 -6.94 -6.03
CA ILE A 405 14.05 -8.15 -5.35
C ILE A 405 14.58 -7.82 -3.96
N VAL A 406 14.13 -8.58 -2.96
CA VAL A 406 14.71 -8.54 -1.62
C VAL A 406 15.00 -9.95 -1.12
N ILE A 407 16.06 -10.08 -0.32
CA ILE A 407 16.43 -11.33 0.35
C ILE A 407 16.51 -11.10 1.86
N PRO A 408 15.36 -11.01 2.57
CA PRO A 408 15.32 -10.59 3.97
C PRO A 408 16.16 -11.45 4.91
N THR A 409 16.40 -12.71 4.54
CA THR A 409 17.24 -13.66 5.32
C THR A 409 18.72 -13.29 5.39
N THR A 410 19.17 -12.30 4.65
CA THR A 410 20.51 -11.70 4.79
C THR A 410 20.67 -10.94 6.10
N VAL A 411 19.57 -10.40 6.64
CA VAL A 411 19.53 -9.64 7.92
C VAL A 411 18.63 -10.28 8.98
N ASP A 412 17.67 -11.13 8.57
CA ASP A 412 16.80 -11.89 9.46
C ASP A 412 16.84 -13.40 9.15
N PRO A 413 17.79 -14.15 9.74
CA PRO A 413 17.94 -15.57 9.45
C PRO A 413 16.78 -16.44 9.95
N THR A 414 15.81 -15.87 10.69
CA THR A 414 14.70 -16.65 11.27
C THR A 414 13.66 -17.08 10.22
N MET A 415 13.74 -16.57 9.01
CA MET A 415 12.76 -16.83 7.93
C MET A 415 13.12 -18.03 7.04
N ALA A 416 14.31 -18.65 7.23
CA ALA A 416 14.76 -19.82 6.47
C ALA A 416 15.66 -20.72 7.32
N PRO A 417 15.88 -22.00 6.94
CA PRO A 417 16.85 -22.85 7.59
C PRO A 417 18.30 -22.29 7.47
N PRO A 418 19.20 -22.65 8.40
CA PRO A 418 20.59 -22.18 8.36
C PRO A 418 21.26 -22.42 6.99
N GLY A 419 21.89 -21.37 6.46
CA GLY A 419 22.57 -21.40 5.14
C GLY A 419 21.64 -21.37 3.93
N LYS A 420 20.33 -21.31 4.14
CA LYS A 420 19.31 -21.13 3.09
C LYS A 420 18.73 -19.72 3.12
N HIS A 421 18.11 -19.32 2.00
CA HIS A 421 17.59 -17.97 1.87
C HIS A 421 16.16 -17.94 1.31
N PHE A 422 15.39 -16.95 1.76
CA PHE A 422 14.11 -16.57 1.18
C PHE A 422 14.32 -15.33 0.32
N MET A 423 13.93 -15.43 -0.95
CA MET A 423 13.89 -14.32 -1.90
C MET A 423 12.46 -13.95 -2.21
N SER A 424 12.15 -12.68 -2.15
CA SER A 424 10.86 -12.10 -2.51
C SER A 424 11.05 -11.23 -3.75
N VAL A 425 10.31 -11.51 -4.80
CA VAL A 425 10.38 -10.81 -6.09
C VAL A 425 9.03 -10.15 -6.37
N PHE A 426 9.01 -8.84 -6.38
CA PHE A 426 7.90 -8.06 -6.90
C PHE A 426 8.09 -7.90 -8.41
N VAL A 427 7.04 -8.13 -9.18
CA VAL A 427 7.09 -8.13 -10.65
C VAL A 427 6.13 -7.09 -11.21
N GLN A 428 6.61 -6.24 -12.09
CA GLN A 428 5.79 -5.25 -12.78
C GLN A 428 6.24 -5.14 -14.25
N TYR A 429 5.34 -5.18 -15.24
CA TYR A 429 3.88 -5.12 -15.12
C TYR A 429 3.25 -6.48 -15.40
N VAL A 430 2.19 -6.81 -14.67
CA VAL A 430 1.45 -8.06 -14.85
C VAL A 430 -0.05 -7.75 -14.92
N PRO A 431 -0.74 -8.03 -16.05
CA PRO A 431 -2.16 -7.71 -16.17
C PRO A 431 -3.05 -8.69 -15.38
N TYR A 432 -4.15 -8.17 -14.82
CA TYR A 432 -5.17 -9.00 -14.19
C TYR A 432 -5.87 -9.92 -15.21
N LYS A 433 -6.14 -9.38 -16.39
CA LYS A 433 -6.69 -10.13 -17.54
C LYS A 433 -5.70 -10.14 -18.68
N LEU A 434 -5.42 -11.32 -19.19
CA LEU A 434 -4.66 -11.47 -20.43
C LEU A 434 -5.58 -11.21 -21.63
N ALA A 435 -5.01 -10.61 -22.70
CA ALA A 435 -5.77 -10.29 -23.91
C ALA A 435 -6.28 -11.52 -24.66
N GLU A 436 -5.43 -12.54 -24.77
CA GLU A 436 -5.71 -13.70 -25.64
C GLU A 436 -6.46 -14.82 -24.92
N GLN A 437 -6.23 -15.01 -23.62
CA GLN A 437 -6.81 -16.13 -22.86
C GLN A 437 -6.79 -15.83 -21.36
N PRO A 438 -7.59 -16.51 -20.53
CA PRO A 438 -7.54 -16.35 -19.08
C PRO A 438 -6.22 -16.90 -18.49
N TRP A 439 -5.90 -16.50 -17.26
CA TRP A 439 -4.84 -17.13 -16.50
C TRP A 439 -5.13 -18.62 -16.28
N THR A 440 -4.26 -19.49 -16.80
CA THR A 440 -4.26 -20.93 -16.59
C THR A 440 -2.97 -21.34 -15.89
N PRO A 441 -2.86 -22.57 -15.34
CA PRO A 441 -1.60 -23.06 -14.79
C PRO A 441 -0.43 -22.98 -15.80
N GLU A 442 -0.69 -23.24 -17.09
CA GLU A 442 0.33 -23.17 -18.15
C GLU A 442 0.79 -21.73 -18.41
N MET A 443 -0.16 -20.77 -18.41
CA MET A 443 0.20 -19.36 -18.57
C MET A 443 0.98 -18.84 -17.36
N LYS A 444 0.61 -19.26 -16.15
CA LYS A 444 1.33 -18.94 -14.93
C LYS A 444 2.75 -19.51 -14.94
N ALA A 445 2.92 -20.75 -15.42
CA ALA A 445 4.25 -21.35 -15.56
C ALA A 445 5.13 -20.62 -16.61
N LYS A 446 4.54 -20.14 -17.71
CA LYS A 446 5.26 -19.30 -18.70
C LYS A 446 5.69 -17.96 -18.08
N PHE A 447 4.80 -17.31 -17.37
CA PHE A 447 5.10 -16.07 -16.66
C PHE A 447 6.24 -16.28 -15.65
N GLU A 448 6.16 -17.34 -14.84
CA GLU A 448 7.21 -17.71 -13.88
C GLU A 448 8.55 -17.92 -14.60
N ALA A 449 8.57 -18.67 -15.71
CA ALA A 449 9.77 -18.93 -16.48
C ALA A 449 10.43 -17.63 -16.99
N ASP A 450 9.65 -16.68 -17.55
CA ASP A 450 10.17 -15.40 -18.04
C ASP A 450 10.77 -14.54 -16.91
N VAL A 451 10.16 -14.57 -15.71
CA VAL A 451 10.71 -13.88 -14.53
C VAL A 451 12.03 -14.55 -14.08
N LEU A 452 12.06 -15.88 -13.97
CA LEU A 452 13.26 -16.62 -13.57
C LEU A 452 14.39 -16.49 -14.61
N ASP A 453 14.06 -16.41 -15.91
CA ASP A 453 15.03 -16.14 -16.98
C ASP A 453 15.61 -14.72 -16.85
N THR A 454 14.77 -13.74 -16.51
CA THR A 454 15.23 -12.36 -16.27
C THR A 454 16.20 -12.29 -15.09
N ILE A 455 15.94 -13.03 -14.01
CA ILE A 455 16.86 -13.10 -12.86
C ILE A 455 18.15 -13.82 -13.27
N GLU A 456 18.07 -14.95 -13.97
CA GLU A 456 19.25 -15.73 -14.40
C GLU A 456 20.18 -14.91 -15.29
N MET A 457 19.64 -14.06 -16.19
CA MET A 457 20.47 -13.16 -17.00
C MET A 457 21.25 -12.14 -16.16
N ASN A 458 20.70 -11.71 -15.02
CA ASN A 458 21.30 -10.73 -14.13
C ASN A 458 22.07 -11.35 -12.94
N ALA A 459 21.89 -12.64 -12.70
CA ALA A 459 22.54 -13.42 -11.65
C ALA A 459 22.82 -14.85 -12.18
N PRO A 460 23.86 -15.05 -13.01
CA PRO A 460 24.15 -16.34 -13.63
C PRO A 460 24.32 -17.47 -12.62
N GLY A 461 23.60 -18.55 -12.83
CA GLY A 461 23.56 -19.71 -11.92
C GLY A 461 22.48 -19.65 -10.85
N PHE A 462 21.66 -18.59 -10.82
CA PHE A 462 20.55 -18.42 -9.88
C PHE A 462 19.57 -19.60 -9.92
N LYS A 463 19.18 -20.06 -11.11
CA LYS A 463 18.20 -21.16 -11.23
C LYS A 463 18.62 -22.44 -10.53
N LYS A 464 19.93 -22.69 -10.39
CA LYS A 464 20.47 -23.87 -9.69
C LYS A 464 20.29 -23.78 -8.18
N LEU A 465 20.02 -22.60 -7.64
CA LEU A 465 19.80 -22.35 -6.21
C LEU A 465 18.34 -22.52 -5.80
N ILE A 466 17.40 -22.63 -6.75
CA ILE A 466 15.97 -22.67 -6.46
C ILE A 466 15.59 -24.02 -5.84
N LEU A 467 15.07 -23.98 -4.61
CA LEU A 467 14.48 -25.13 -3.92
C LEU A 467 12.96 -25.20 -4.12
N HIS A 468 12.29 -24.04 -4.14
CA HIS A 468 10.86 -23.90 -4.33
C HIS A 468 10.52 -22.51 -4.82
N CYS A 469 9.51 -22.39 -5.68
CA CYS A 469 8.97 -21.13 -6.15
C CYS A 469 7.46 -21.11 -6.00
N GLN A 470 6.91 -20.04 -5.41
CA GLN A 470 5.49 -19.75 -5.35
C GLN A 470 5.21 -18.49 -6.13
N THR A 471 4.44 -18.61 -7.20
CA THR A 471 4.07 -17.49 -8.07
C THR A 471 2.63 -17.07 -7.84
N ARG A 472 2.40 -15.76 -7.70
CA ARG A 472 1.08 -15.12 -7.63
C ARG A 472 0.94 -14.07 -8.73
N THR A 473 -0.09 -14.21 -9.53
CA THR A 473 -0.55 -13.20 -10.48
C THR A 473 -1.55 -12.28 -9.81
N PRO A 474 -1.94 -11.14 -10.42
CA PRO A 474 -3.04 -10.32 -9.89
C PRO A 474 -4.35 -11.10 -9.70
N TRP A 475 -4.61 -12.10 -10.55
CA TRP A 475 -5.77 -13.00 -10.42
C TRP A 475 -5.69 -13.85 -9.13
N ASP A 476 -4.51 -14.41 -8.82
CA ASP A 476 -4.30 -15.16 -7.57
C ASP A 476 -4.47 -14.24 -6.36
N ILE A 477 -3.92 -13.01 -6.41
CA ILE A 477 -4.03 -12.03 -5.32
C ILE A 477 -5.50 -11.66 -5.04
N GLU A 478 -6.33 -11.50 -6.06
CA GLU A 478 -7.77 -11.26 -5.84
C GLU A 478 -8.45 -12.46 -5.16
N ASN A 479 -8.18 -13.66 -5.64
CA ASN A 479 -8.87 -14.85 -5.13
C ASN A 479 -8.39 -15.25 -3.72
N GLU A 480 -7.10 -15.18 -3.45
CA GLU A 480 -6.54 -15.56 -2.15
C GLU A 480 -6.70 -14.46 -1.10
N VAL A 481 -6.29 -13.23 -1.42
CA VAL A 481 -6.25 -12.11 -0.46
C VAL A 481 -7.54 -11.29 -0.49
N GLY A 482 -8.22 -11.21 -1.63
CA GLY A 482 -9.45 -10.45 -1.80
C GLY A 482 -9.27 -9.00 -2.20
N LEU A 483 -8.12 -8.65 -2.77
CA LEU A 483 -7.88 -7.35 -3.38
C LEU A 483 -8.44 -7.35 -4.79
N THR A 484 -9.43 -6.52 -5.07
CA THR A 484 -10.07 -6.48 -6.39
C THR A 484 -9.05 -6.26 -7.50
N GLU A 485 -9.10 -7.10 -8.53
CA GLU A 485 -8.16 -7.16 -9.64
C GLU A 485 -6.68 -7.32 -9.21
N GLY A 486 -6.40 -7.70 -7.96
CA GLY A 486 -5.04 -7.79 -7.41
C GLY A 486 -4.35 -6.45 -7.17
N ASN A 487 -5.09 -5.33 -7.18
CA ASN A 487 -4.49 -4.01 -6.97
C ASN A 487 -4.02 -3.84 -5.52
N ILE A 488 -2.70 -3.63 -5.35
CA ILE A 488 -2.05 -3.58 -4.03
C ILE A 488 -2.40 -2.32 -3.21
N PHE A 489 -2.94 -1.26 -3.85
CA PHE A 489 -3.35 -0.03 -3.19
C PHE A 489 -4.86 0.06 -2.89
N GLN A 490 -5.64 -0.97 -3.26
CA GLN A 490 -7.11 -0.95 -3.18
C GLN A 490 -7.74 0.23 -3.95
N GLY A 491 -7.08 0.70 -4.99
CA GLY A 491 -7.43 1.83 -5.83
C GLY A 491 -6.18 2.57 -6.29
N GLU A 492 -6.13 2.92 -7.56
CA GLU A 492 -4.97 3.59 -8.14
C GLU A 492 -4.70 4.94 -7.47
N LEU A 493 -3.41 5.33 -7.44
CA LEU A 493 -2.94 6.61 -6.90
C LEU A 493 -2.92 7.66 -8.02
N THR A 494 -4.02 7.78 -8.76
CA THR A 494 -4.20 8.83 -9.76
C THR A 494 -4.83 10.07 -9.11
N LEU A 495 -4.52 11.26 -9.62
CA LEU A 495 -4.93 12.54 -9.02
C LEU A 495 -6.45 12.67 -8.86
N ASP A 496 -7.23 12.07 -9.77
CA ASP A 496 -8.69 12.04 -9.71
C ASP A 496 -9.22 11.10 -8.60
N GLN A 497 -8.38 10.27 -8.00
CA GLN A 497 -8.72 9.32 -6.92
C GLN A 497 -7.91 9.57 -5.63
N MET A 498 -7.58 10.80 -5.35
CA MET A 498 -6.78 11.16 -4.17
C MET A 498 -7.48 12.16 -3.27
N LEU A 499 -6.99 12.31 -2.05
CA LEU A 499 -7.49 13.25 -1.05
C LEU A 499 -9.02 13.13 -0.87
N PHE A 500 -9.74 14.22 -1.10
CA PHE A 500 -11.20 14.33 -0.95
C PHE A 500 -12.00 13.53 -2.01
N ASN A 501 -11.36 13.08 -3.08
CA ASN A 501 -11.97 12.19 -4.09
C ASN A 501 -11.75 10.70 -3.81
N ARG A 502 -11.12 10.33 -2.70
CA ARG A 502 -10.84 8.93 -2.37
C ARG A 502 -11.72 8.44 -1.22
N PRO A 503 -12.62 7.46 -1.38
CA PRO A 503 -12.85 6.65 -2.60
C PRO A 503 -13.59 7.39 -3.72
N PHE A 504 -14.59 8.24 -3.38
CA PHE A 504 -15.43 8.96 -4.34
C PHE A 504 -15.70 10.38 -3.85
N PRO A 505 -16.06 11.31 -4.75
CA PRO A 505 -16.53 12.63 -4.36
C PRO A 505 -17.65 12.55 -3.31
N GLY A 506 -17.53 13.33 -2.25
CA GLY A 506 -18.48 13.35 -1.14
C GLY A 506 -18.29 12.27 -0.07
N LEU A 507 -17.52 11.21 -0.32
CA LEU A 507 -17.25 10.12 0.63
C LEU A 507 -15.79 10.08 1.12
N GLY A 508 -15.02 11.16 0.91
CA GLY A 508 -13.60 11.23 1.26
C GLY A 508 -13.30 11.26 2.76
N GLN A 509 -14.30 11.38 3.62
CA GLN A 509 -14.14 11.54 5.08
C GLN A 509 -14.40 10.26 5.88
N TYR A 510 -14.17 9.11 5.30
CA TYR A 510 -14.33 7.76 5.87
C TYR A 510 -15.77 7.34 6.15
N ARG A 511 -16.75 8.25 6.17
CA ARG A 511 -18.17 7.94 6.30
C ARG A 511 -18.74 7.45 4.98
N GLY A 512 -19.52 6.38 5.03
CA GLY A 512 -20.25 5.86 3.88
C GLY A 512 -21.57 6.61 3.63
N PRO A 513 -22.36 6.15 2.65
CA PRO A 513 -23.65 6.79 2.31
C PRO A 513 -24.76 6.51 3.34
N PHE A 514 -24.63 5.48 4.16
CA PHE A 514 -25.58 5.13 5.21
C PHE A 514 -25.15 5.69 6.55
N ASP A 515 -26.11 6.00 7.41
CA ASP A 515 -25.81 6.21 8.82
C ASP A 515 -25.09 4.97 9.38
N ASN A 516 -24.13 5.17 10.27
CA ASN A 516 -23.39 4.14 10.99
C ASN A 516 -22.51 3.23 10.09
N PHE A 517 -22.24 3.63 8.85
CA PHE A 517 -21.35 2.91 7.94
C PHE A 517 -20.09 3.72 7.65
N TYR A 518 -18.93 3.03 7.67
CA TYR A 518 -17.62 3.65 7.48
C TYR A 518 -16.73 2.80 6.58
N MET A 519 -15.68 3.41 6.03
CA MET A 519 -14.58 2.73 5.35
C MET A 519 -13.24 3.07 6.00
N CYS A 520 -12.34 2.08 6.11
CA CYS A 520 -11.03 2.25 6.72
C CYS A 520 -9.89 1.60 5.92
N GLY A 521 -10.19 1.01 4.76
CA GLY A 521 -9.20 0.34 3.91
C GLY A 521 -8.33 1.31 3.12
N SER A 522 -7.32 0.78 2.43
CA SER A 522 -6.41 1.54 1.56
C SER A 522 -7.12 2.22 0.39
N GLY A 523 -8.38 1.85 0.09
CA GLY A 523 -9.25 2.55 -0.84
C GLY A 523 -9.70 3.93 -0.36
N THR A 524 -9.41 4.33 0.89
CA THR A 524 -9.63 5.68 1.45
C THR A 524 -8.31 6.45 1.57
N HIS A 525 -8.37 7.75 1.88
CA HIS A 525 -7.19 8.58 2.09
C HIS A 525 -6.30 8.00 3.22
N PRO A 526 -4.97 8.05 3.11
CA PRO A 526 -4.16 8.58 2.01
C PRO A 526 -3.83 7.54 0.92
N GLY A 527 -4.29 6.30 1.03
CA GLY A 527 -4.00 5.23 0.10
C GLY A 527 -3.34 4.01 0.75
N GLY A 528 -2.77 3.12 -0.08
CA GLY A 528 -2.17 1.85 0.33
C GLY A 528 -0.70 1.94 0.76
N GLY A 529 -0.06 0.77 0.98
CA GLY A 529 1.37 0.63 1.28
C GLY A 529 1.69 0.20 2.72
N VAL A 530 0.76 -0.46 3.42
CA VAL A 530 0.95 -0.93 4.82
C VAL A 530 1.24 0.21 5.79
N MET A 531 0.58 1.36 5.61
CA MET A 531 0.85 2.55 6.45
C MET A 531 -0.03 2.67 7.69
N GLY A 532 -1.21 2.04 7.72
CA GLY A 532 -2.15 2.11 8.83
C GLY A 532 -2.92 3.43 8.96
N ALA A 533 -2.54 4.46 8.19
CA ALA A 533 -3.14 5.79 8.27
C ALA A 533 -4.64 5.79 7.95
N PRO A 534 -5.14 5.10 6.89
CA PRO A 534 -6.57 5.02 6.64
C PRO A 534 -7.34 4.51 7.85
N GLY A 535 -6.84 3.45 8.49
CA GLY A 535 -7.45 2.86 9.68
C GLY A 535 -7.49 3.80 10.88
N ALA A 536 -6.38 4.48 11.16
CA ALA A 536 -6.30 5.44 12.26
C ALA A 536 -7.18 6.68 12.05
N ASN A 537 -7.24 7.19 10.80
CA ASN A 537 -8.06 8.32 10.44
C ASN A 537 -9.56 7.98 10.58
N ALA A 538 -9.98 6.83 10.01
CA ALA A 538 -11.36 6.35 10.13
C ALA A 538 -11.79 6.18 11.58
N ALA A 539 -10.94 5.54 12.40
CA ALA A 539 -11.23 5.36 13.82
C ALA A 539 -11.42 6.70 14.57
N ARG A 540 -10.60 7.71 14.25
CA ARG A 540 -10.75 9.05 14.85
C ARG A 540 -12.08 9.70 14.48
N GLU A 541 -12.54 9.57 13.24
CA GLU A 541 -13.85 10.08 12.84
C GLU A 541 -14.99 9.32 13.52
N MET A 542 -14.89 8.00 13.61
CA MET A 542 -15.87 7.18 14.35
C MET A 542 -15.92 7.56 15.84
N LEU A 543 -14.77 7.76 16.49
CA LEU A 543 -14.70 8.19 17.90
C LEU A 543 -15.35 9.57 18.12
N LYS A 544 -15.19 10.52 17.18
CA LYS A 544 -15.91 11.81 17.21
C LYS A 544 -17.42 11.59 17.16
N ASP A 545 -17.90 10.71 16.28
CA ASP A 545 -19.32 10.42 16.13
C ASP A 545 -19.90 9.71 17.37
N PHE A 546 -19.16 8.77 17.97
CA PHE A 546 -19.52 8.19 19.29
C PHE A 546 -19.58 9.24 20.40
N LYS A 547 -18.63 10.19 20.41
CA LYS A 547 -18.59 11.26 21.42
C LYS A 547 -19.78 12.21 21.31
N HIS A 548 -20.17 12.54 20.10
CA HIS A 548 -21.27 13.47 19.83
C HIS A 548 -22.65 12.81 19.80
N GLY A 549 -22.73 11.50 20.05
CA GLY A 549 -24.03 10.77 20.06
C GLY A 549 -24.66 10.66 18.67
N VAL A 550 -23.84 10.72 17.61
CA VAL A 550 -24.29 10.53 16.23
C VAL A 550 -24.56 9.05 15.96
N VAL A 551 -23.84 8.15 16.64
CA VAL A 551 -23.94 6.69 16.56
C VAL A 551 -24.18 6.07 17.93
#